data_20bc5688275cf8fb82330cfe70df8712
#
_entry.id   20bc5688275cf8fb82330cfe70df8712
#
_cell.length_a   1.000
_cell.length_b   1.000
_cell.length_c   1.000
_cell.angle_alpha   90.00
_cell.angle_beta   90.00
_cell.angle_gamma   90.00
#
_symmetry.space_group_name_H-M   'P 1'
#
loop_
_entity.id
_entity.type
_entity.pdbx_description
1 polymer ?
#
loop_
_entity_poly.entity_id
_entity_poly.type
_entity_poly.pdbx_seq_one_letter_code
_entity_poly.pdbx_strand_id
1 'polypeptide(L)'
;MERSIEIFFCYAREDEALRQELEKQLRALRRQGIINLWHDRKISPGTQWEHEIDQHLKTARIVLLLISSDFIDSDYCYGIEMKQSMERHERGESRVIPIILRPVYWQKAPFGKLQALPTDARPVTSSKWHTQDEAFFDVAEGIRVAVEELIARDEAEQWKNQGDILYRQKNYSKALDACEQALHHDSNFVPAYNSKGNILHSLKRYKEAIAMFEQALHLDPDYAPAYNGKGNALYFLKRYEEALAAYEQALRLDPDNANAYNGKGLIFDQLKRPVEAEQAFAKAKQLGYPP
;
A
#
# COMPACT_ATOMS: atom_id res chain seq x y z
N MET A 1 -0.50 17.32 13.76
CA MET A 1 0.91 16.93 13.95
C MET A 1 1.19 15.91 12.88
N GLU A 2 1.96 16.27 11.87
CA GLU A 2 2.47 15.31 10.89
C GLU A 2 3.25 14.25 11.65
N ARG A 3 2.82 13.00 11.58
CA ARG A 3 3.56 11.89 12.18
C ARG A 3 4.80 11.66 11.33
N SER A 4 5.99 11.91 11.90
CA SER A 4 7.24 11.54 11.25
C SER A 4 7.25 10.05 10.90
N ILE A 5 7.75 9.71 9.71
CA ILE A 5 7.88 8.32 9.27
C ILE A 5 9.00 7.65 10.08
N GLU A 6 8.66 6.59 10.78
CA GLU A 6 9.65 5.80 11.49
C GLU A 6 10.37 4.85 10.54
N ILE A 7 11.70 4.93 10.56
CA ILE A 7 12.61 4.08 9.78
C ILE A 7 13.39 3.21 10.74
N PHE A 8 13.29 1.90 10.57
CA PHE A 8 14.02 0.90 11.34
C PHE A 8 15.24 0.40 10.56
N PHE A 9 16.41 0.37 11.23
CA PHE A 9 17.61 -0.22 10.68
C PHE A 9 17.79 -1.64 11.19
N CYS A 10 17.75 -2.62 10.31
CA CYS A 10 18.12 -4.01 10.55
C CYS A 10 19.52 -4.25 9.97
N TYR A 11 20.52 -4.50 10.83
CA TYR A 11 21.92 -4.58 10.41
C TYR A 11 22.76 -5.43 11.38
N ALA A 12 23.85 -6.02 10.88
CA ALA A 12 24.82 -6.69 11.70
C ALA A 12 25.74 -5.68 12.44
N ARG A 13 26.21 -6.03 13.62
CA ARG A 13 27.06 -5.12 14.45
C ARG A 13 28.34 -4.71 13.75
N GLU A 14 28.87 -5.56 12.92
CA GLU A 14 30.08 -5.36 12.10
C GLU A 14 29.89 -4.24 11.08
N ASP A 15 28.64 -3.91 10.73
CA ASP A 15 28.28 -2.85 9.79
C ASP A 15 27.94 -1.51 10.44
N GLU A 16 28.11 -1.38 11.75
CA GLU A 16 27.78 -0.16 12.50
C GLU A 16 28.39 1.12 11.90
N ALA A 17 29.63 1.08 11.44
CA ALA A 17 30.29 2.23 10.84
C ALA A 17 29.57 2.68 9.55
N LEU A 18 29.19 1.71 8.71
CA LEU A 18 28.45 2.00 7.45
C LEU A 18 27.03 2.49 7.71
N ARG A 19 26.37 1.95 8.74
CA ARG A 19 25.05 2.45 9.19
C ARG A 19 25.15 3.92 9.63
N GLN A 20 26.19 4.28 10.38
CA GLN A 20 26.39 5.66 10.83
C GLN A 20 26.61 6.63 9.68
N GLU A 21 27.36 6.22 8.64
CA GLU A 21 27.53 7.05 7.44
C GLU A 21 26.19 7.29 6.73
N LEU A 22 25.36 6.25 6.57
CA LEU A 22 24.02 6.39 6.02
C LEU A 22 23.15 7.32 6.90
N GLU A 23 23.19 7.18 8.22
CA GLU A 23 22.45 8.07 9.12
C GLU A 23 22.87 9.55 8.96
N LYS A 24 24.15 9.83 8.66
CA LYS A 24 24.61 11.19 8.36
C LYS A 24 23.95 11.77 7.12
N GLN A 25 23.80 10.98 6.05
CA GLN A 25 23.13 11.42 4.83
C GLN A 25 21.61 11.69 5.05
N LEU A 26 20.97 10.92 5.92
CA LEU A 26 19.53 11.10 6.26
C LEU A 26 19.28 12.23 7.27
N ARG A 27 20.33 12.90 7.77
CA ARG A 27 20.23 13.91 8.84
C ARG A 27 19.36 15.10 8.45
N ALA A 28 19.33 15.48 7.17
CA ALA A 28 18.51 16.59 6.69
C ALA A 28 17.01 16.30 6.88
N LEU A 29 16.53 15.13 6.44
CA LEU A 29 15.14 14.69 6.61
C LEU A 29 14.76 14.56 8.09
N ARG A 30 15.67 14.06 8.92
CA ARG A 30 15.46 13.97 10.37
C ARG A 30 15.35 15.35 11.02
N ARG A 31 16.19 16.32 10.65
CA ARG A 31 16.13 17.70 11.17
C ARG A 31 14.85 18.42 10.80
N GLN A 32 14.28 18.11 9.63
CA GLN A 32 12.99 18.63 9.19
C GLN A 32 11.80 17.94 9.89
N GLY A 33 12.04 16.92 10.73
CA GLY A 33 10.98 16.16 11.41
C GLY A 33 10.21 15.20 10.52
N ILE A 34 10.65 15.01 9.28
CA ILE A 34 9.99 14.14 8.29
C ILE A 34 10.15 12.68 8.66
N ILE A 35 11.35 12.29 9.13
CA ILE A 35 11.66 10.93 9.54
C ILE A 35 12.16 10.86 10.98
N ASN A 36 11.91 9.70 11.60
CA ASN A 36 12.55 9.29 12.85
C ASN A 36 13.32 7.98 12.58
N LEU A 37 14.58 7.94 13.01
CA LEU A 37 15.46 6.79 12.77
C LEU A 37 15.57 5.97 14.06
N TRP A 38 15.40 4.66 13.97
CA TRP A 38 15.56 3.76 15.08
C TRP A 38 16.51 2.59 14.74
N HIS A 39 17.27 2.15 15.71
CA HIS A 39 18.19 1.01 15.69
C HIS A 39 18.48 0.52 17.12
N ASP A 40 18.96 -0.70 17.28
CA ASP A 40 19.19 -1.38 18.57
C ASP A 40 20.07 -0.62 19.56
N ARG A 41 21.04 0.17 19.09
CA ARG A 41 21.91 1.00 19.95
C ARG A 41 21.18 2.13 20.70
N LYS A 42 19.91 2.37 20.40
CA LYS A 42 19.07 3.33 21.13
C LYS A 42 18.38 2.73 22.36
N ILE A 43 18.52 1.43 22.56
CA ILE A 43 17.94 0.72 23.70
C ILE A 43 18.67 1.15 24.97
N SER A 44 17.89 1.60 25.96
CA SER A 44 18.42 2.02 27.25
C SER A 44 18.88 0.82 28.09
N PRO A 45 19.96 0.95 28.86
CA PRO A 45 20.38 -0.10 29.78
C PRO A 45 19.26 -0.45 30.78
N GLY A 46 19.02 -1.77 30.95
CA GLY A 46 18.00 -2.27 31.88
C GLY A 46 16.61 -2.50 31.27
N THR A 47 16.40 -2.19 29.99
CA THR A 47 15.18 -2.57 29.26
C THR A 47 15.32 -3.96 28.63
N GLN A 48 14.19 -4.61 28.35
CA GLN A 48 14.17 -5.88 27.61
C GLN A 48 14.38 -5.58 26.13
N TRP A 49 15.58 -5.82 25.63
CA TRP A 49 16.01 -5.42 24.29
C TRP A 49 15.14 -6.04 23.17
N GLU A 50 14.75 -7.30 23.29
CA GLU A 50 13.87 -7.97 22.31
C GLU A 50 12.51 -7.28 22.20
N HIS A 51 11.96 -6.85 23.33
CA HIS A 51 10.66 -6.16 23.37
C HIS A 51 10.73 -4.78 22.70
N GLU A 52 11.80 -4.02 22.95
CA GLU A 52 12.01 -2.70 22.32
C GLU A 52 12.16 -2.83 20.80
N ILE A 53 12.96 -3.79 20.33
CA ILE A 53 13.12 -4.07 18.91
C ILE A 53 11.77 -4.44 18.29
N ASP A 54 11.03 -5.37 18.91
CA ASP A 54 9.74 -5.85 18.40
C ASP A 54 8.70 -4.70 18.35
N GLN A 55 8.69 -3.79 19.33
CA GLN A 55 7.80 -2.62 19.29
C GLN A 55 8.13 -1.68 18.13
N HIS A 56 9.38 -1.30 17.96
CA HIS A 56 9.79 -0.41 16.88
C HIS A 56 9.65 -1.06 15.49
N LEU A 57 9.95 -2.34 15.39
CA LEU A 57 9.73 -3.08 14.15
C LEU A 57 8.24 -3.13 13.76
N LYS A 58 7.33 -3.22 14.75
CA LYS A 58 5.87 -3.20 14.52
C LYS A 58 5.33 -1.84 14.09
N THR A 59 5.98 -0.75 14.49
CA THR A 59 5.52 0.62 14.17
C THR A 59 6.21 1.23 12.96
N ALA A 60 7.42 0.74 12.62
CA ALA A 60 8.19 1.25 11.49
C ALA A 60 7.43 1.14 10.17
N ARG A 61 7.41 2.25 9.42
CA ARG A 61 6.83 2.35 8.07
C ARG A 61 7.82 1.96 6.99
N ILE A 62 9.12 2.13 7.28
CA ILE A 62 10.23 1.69 6.42
C ILE A 62 11.16 0.84 7.26
N VAL A 63 11.58 -0.30 6.69
CA VAL A 63 12.63 -1.15 7.27
C VAL A 63 13.77 -1.22 6.28
N LEU A 64 14.96 -0.77 6.70
CA LEU A 64 16.17 -0.82 5.91
C LEU A 64 16.95 -2.08 6.31
N LEU A 65 17.08 -3.03 5.38
CA LEU A 65 17.92 -4.21 5.55
C LEU A 65 19.33 -3.90 5.02
N LEU A 66 20.29 -3.72 5.92
CA LEU A 66 21.68 -3.42 5.54
C LEU A 66 22.44 -4.70 5.25
N ILE A 67 22.51 -5.06 3.98
CA ILE A 67 22.94 -6.38 3.51
C ILE A 67 24.47 -6.47 3.39
N SER A 68 25.04 -7.42 4.13
CA SER A 68 26.44 -7.82 4.11
C SER A 68 26.56 -9.33 4.36
N SER A 69 27.78 -9.89 4.32
CA SER A 69 28.05 -11.27 4.77
C SER A 69 27.66 -11.47 6.22
N ASP A 70 27.98 -10.50 7.07
CA ASP A 70 27.73 -10.57 8.50
C ASP A 70 26.21 -10.50 8.81
N PHE A 71 25.45 -9.72 8.01
CA PHE A 71 23.98 -9.70 8.08
C PHE A 71 23.38 -11.07 7.73
N ILE A 72 23.87 -11.70 6.65
CA ILE A 72 23.37 -13.02 6.21
C ILE A 72 23.72 -14.12 7.21
N ASP A 73 24.88 -14.01 7.87
CA ASP A 73 25.34 -14.99 8.90
C ASP A 73 24.68 -14.78 10.26
N SER A 74 24.00 -13.66 10.49
CA SER A 74 23.34 -13.36 11.75
C SER A 74 21.99 -14.06 11.84
N ASP A 75 21.86 -15.06 12.73
CA ASP A 75 20.58 -15.72 13.03
C ASP A 75 19.49 -14.75 13.46
N TYR A 76 19.86 -13.66 14.13
CA TYR A 76 18.91 -12.67 14.60
C TYR A 76 18.46 -11.72 13.49
N CYS A 77 19.39 -11.07 12.81
CA CYS A 77 19.05 -10.11 11.75
C CYS A 77 18.37 -10.80 10.56
N TYR A 78 18.94 -11.88 10.07
CA TYR A 78 18.40 -12.64 8.94
C TYR A 78 17.22 -13.53 9.32
N GLY A 79 17.26 -14.14 10.53
CA GLY A 79 16.24 -15.08 10.96
C GLY A 79 14.97 -14.42 11.48
N ILE A 80 15.08 -13.47 12.41
CA ILE A 80 13.93 -12.90 13.14
C ILE A 80 13.48 -11.58 12.55
N GLU A 81 14.35 -10.55 12.58
CA GLU A 81 13.96 -9.19 12.15
C GLU A 81 13.59 -9.14 10.67
N MET A 82 14.40 -9.73 9.79
CA MET A 82 14.13 -9.77 8.36
C MET A 82 12.82 -10.50 8.05
N LYS A 83 12.58 -11.66 8.68
CA LYS A 83 11.36 -12.43 8.45
C LYS A 83 10.11 -11.65 8.85
N GLN A 84 10.08 -11.07 10.05
CA GLN A 84 8.96 -10.22 10.50
C GLN A 84 8.76 -9.00 9.58
N SER A 85 9.87 -8.38 9.12
CA SER A 85 9.83 -7.26 8.19
C SER A 85 9.20 -7.65 6.85
N MET A 86 9.56 -8.81 6.30
CA MET A 86 9.01 -9.31 5.04
C MET A 86 7.52 -9.67 5.18
N GLU A 87 7.10 -10.29 6.27
CA GLU A 87 5.69 -10.57 6.52
C GLU A 87 4.84 -9.28 6.58
N ARG A 88 5.37 -8.21 7.19
CA ARG A 88 4.71 -6.90 7.21
C ARG A 88 4.71 -6.22 5.84
N HIS A 89 5.79 -6.40 5.08
CA HIS A 89 5.88 -5.89 3.71
C HIS A 89 4.82 -6.53 2.80
N GLU A 90 4.66 -7.85 2.86
CA GLU A 90 3.66 -8.59 2.09
C GLU A 90 2.22 -8.19 2.46
N ARG A 91 1.98 -7.80 3.72
CA ARG A 91 0.69 -7.25 4.17
C ARG A 91 0.49 -5.75 3.85
N GLY A 92 1.49 -5.09 3.25
CA GLY A 92 1.45 -3.66 2.96
C GLY A 92 1.53 -2.75 4.19
N GLU A 93 1.92 -3.28 5.35
CA GLU A 93 2.02 -2.54 6.63
C GLU A 93 3.33 -1.74 6.74
N SER A 94 4.37 -2.18 6.06
CA SER A 94 5.68 -1.51 6.00
C SER A 94 6.33 -1.69 4.63
N ARG A 95 7.29 -0.84 4.31
CA ARG A 95 8.11 -0.96 3.10
C ARG A 95 9.51 -1.45 3.47
N VAL A 96 9.90 -2.62 3.00
CA VAL A 96 11.25 -3.15 3.16
C VAL A 96 12.12 -2.66 2.00
N ILE A 97 13.29 -2.10 2.32
CA ILE A 97 14.28 -1.62 1.35
C ILE A 97 15.62 -2.30 1.63
N PRO A 98 16.05 -3.26 0.79
CA PRO A 98 17.39 -3.85 0.90
C PRO A 98 18.44 -2.84 0.47
N ILE A 99 19.51 -2.67 1.27
CA ILE A 99 20.65 -1.82 0.98
C ILE A 99 21.90 -2.70 0.94
N ILE A 100 22.53 -2.80 -0.22
CA ILE A 100 23.70 -3.65 -0.40
C ILE A 100 24.95 -2.91 0.08
N LEU A 101 25.37 -3.20 1.31
CA LEU A 101 26.54 -2.56 1.91
C LEU A 101 27.84 -3.16 1.35
N ARG A 102 27.97 -4.49 1.37
CA ARG A 102 29.16 -5.23 0.96
C ARG A 102 28.83 -6.29 -0.08
N PRO A 103 29.76 -6.72 -0.92
CA PRO A 103 29.55 -7.79 -1.88
C PRO A 103 29.14 -9.07 -1.15
N VAL A 104 27.96 -9.61 -1.48
CA VAL A 104 27.42 -10.85 -0.93
C VAL A 104 26.40 -11.43 -1.90
N TYR A 105 26.16 -12.73 -1.84
CA TYR A 105 25.15 -13.39 -2.65
C TYR A 105 23.77 -13.30 -1.95
N TRP A 106 22.95 -12.34 -2.39
CA TRP A 106 21.66 -12.01 -1.76
C TRP A 106 20.43 -12.28 -2.64
N GLN A 107 20.61 -12.50 -3.96
CA GLN A 107 19.50 -12.57 -4.92
C GLN A 107 18.55 -13.75 -4.68
N LYS A 108 18.99 -14.79 -3.96
CA LYS A 108 18.13 -15.91 -3.55
C LYS A 108 17.53 -15.77 -2.15
N ALA A 109 17.83 -14.68 -1.43
CA ALA A 109 17.23 -14.39 -0.15
C ALA A 109 15.73 -14.05 -0.32
N PRO A 110 14.90 -14.15 0.73
CA PRO A 110 13.48 -13.81 0.67
C PRO A 110 13.19 -12.41 0.11
N PHE A 111 14.04 -11.44 0.40
CA PHE A 111 13.98 -10.06 -0.11
C PHE A 111 14.64 -9.88 -1.50
N GLY A 112 15.20 -10.92 -2.10
CA GLY A 112 15.93 -10.83 -3.37
C GLY A 112 15.10 -10.43 -4.59
N LYS A 113 13.78 -10.41 -4.47
CA LYS A 113 12.83 -9.90 -5.48
C LYS A 113 12.58 -8.40 -5.36
N LEU A 114 12.96 -7.80 -4.24
CA LEU A 114 12.78 -6.37 -4.02
C LEU A 114 13.86 -5.57 -4.73
N GLN A 115 13.51 -4.38 -5.20
CA GLN A 115 14.50 -3.45 -5.72
C GLN A 115 15.39 -2.98 -4.58
N ALA A 116 16.69 -3.23 -4.73
CA ALA A 116 17.68 -2.85 -3.74
C ALA A 116 18.31 -1.49 -4.06
N LEU A 117 18.89 -0.87 -3.03
CA LEU A 117 19.73 0.31 -3.15
C LEU A 117 21.20 -0.06 -2.87
N PRO A 118 22.17 0.66 -3.42
CA PRO A 118 22.04 1.72 -4.45
C PRO A 118 21.28 1.27 -5.70
N THR A 119 20.87 2.22 -6.53
CA THR A 119 19.92 2.03 -7.66
C THR A 119 20.27 0.87 -8.62
N ASP A 120 21.56 0.54 -8.79
CA ASP A 120 22.03 -0.59 -9.62
C ASP A 120 22.37 -1.84 -8.79
N ALA A 121 21.97 -1.86 -7.51
CA ALA A 121 22.32 -2.89 -6.52
C ALA A 121 23.84 -3.11 -6.37
N ARG A 122 24.65 -2.10 -6.72
CA ARG A 122 26.10 -2.10 -6.53
C ARG A 122 26.40 -1.91 -5.04
N PRO A 123 27.24 -2.76 -4.43
CA PRO A 123 27.59 -2.59 -3.02
C PRO A 123 28.16 -1.20 -2.73
N VAL A 124 27.77 -0.60 -1.61
CA VAL A 124 28.27 0.72 -1.16
C VAL A 124 29.79 0.74 -1.03
N THR A 125 30.41 -0.39 -0.65
CA THR A 125 31.86 -0.52 -0.53
C THR A 125 32.56 -0.86 -1.85
N SER A 126 31.85 -0.84 -2.99
CA SER A 126 32.44 -1.15 -4.29
C SER A 126 33.46 -0.09 -4.71
N SER A 127 34.62 -0.54 -5.20
CA SER A 127 35.66 0.33 -5.79
C SER A 127 35.23 1.03 -7.10
N LYS A 128 34.05 0.72 -7.62
CA LYS A 128 33.49 1.37 -8.81
C LYS A 128 32.80 2.71 -8.50
N TRP A 129 32.59 3.06 -7.25
CA TRP A 129 32.20 4.39 -6.84
C TRP A 129 33.42 5.31 -6.83
N HIS A 130 33.26 6.60 -7.19
CA HIS A 130 34.34 7.56 -7.04
C HIS A 130 34.66 7.82 -5.57
N THR A 131 33.60 7.89 -4.77
CA THR A 131 33.68 7.98 -3.30
C THR A 131 32.58 7.13 -2.65
N GLN A 132 32.79 6.73 -1.40
CA GLN A 132 31.75 6.06 -0.63
C GLN A 132 30.58 7.00 -0.32
N ASP A 133 30.84 8.31 -0.20
CA ASP A 133 29.80 9.33 -0.02
C ASP A 133 28.82 9.37 -1.19
N GLU A 134 29.30 9.19 -2.44
CA GLU A 134 28.45 9.10 -3.62
C GLU A 134 27.50 7.91 -3.53
N ALA A 135 27.98 6.75 -3.09
CA ALA A 135 27.15 5.56 -2.90
C ALA A 135 26.07 5.77 -1.84
N PHE A 136 26.44 6.37 -0.70
CA PHE A 136 25.48 6.68 0.36
C PHE A 136 24.49 7.79 -0.03
N PHE A 137 24.90 8.74 -0.88
CA PHE A 137 24.00 9.75 -1.42
C PHE A 137 22.92 9.10 -2.30
N ASP A 138 23.29 8.18 -3.19
CA ASP A 138 22.32 7.41 -4.02
C ASP A 138 21.33 6.65 -3.14
N VAL A 139 21.82 5.97 -2.09
CA VAL A 139 20.95 5.29 -1.11
C VAL A 139 20.00 6.27 -0.42
N ALA A 140 20.50 7.41 0.03
CA ALA A 140 19.69 8.41 0.73
C ALA A 140 18.61 9.03 -0.17
N GLU A 141 18.92 9.25 -1.46
CA GLU A 141 17.94 9.69 -2.46
C GLU A 141 16.85 8.64 -2.69
N GLY A 142 17.20 7.36 -2.81
CA GLY A 142 16.20 6.30 -2.91
C GLY A 142 15.29 6.21 -1.68
N ILE A 143 15.85 6.39 -0.48
CA ILE A 143 15.06 6.44 0.76
C ILE A 143 14.18 7.70 0.78
N ARG A 144 14.68 8.87 0.35
CA ARG A 144 13.91 10.12 0.27
C ARG A 144 12.68 9.94 -0.62
N VAL A 145 12.85 9.37 -1.81
CA VAL A 145 11.74 9.07 -2.72
C VAL A 145 10.70 8.16 -2.05
N ALA A 146 11.15 7.09 -1.39
CA ALA A 146 10.25 6.18 -0.68
C ALA A 146 9.46 6.86 0.44
N VAL A 147 10.09 7.79 1.16
CA VAL A 147 9.45 8.60 2.21
C VAL A 147 8.42 9.54 1.61
N GLU A 148 8.74 10.24 0.53
CA GLU A 148 7.83 11.17 -0.16
C GLU A 148 6.59 10.44 -0.71
N GLU A 149 6.77 9.25 -1.30
CA GLU A 149 5.66 8.41 -1.76
C GLU A 149 4.73 7.99 -0.60
N LEU A 150 5.28 7.67 0.57
CA LEU A 150 4.46 7.32 1.74
C LEU A 150 3.70 8.53 2.28
N ILE A 151 4.31 9.70 2.32
CA ILE A 151 3.64 10.94 2.73
C ILE A 151 2.50 11.27 1.77
N ALA A 152 2.77 11.26 0.47
CA ALA A 152 1.76 11.52 -0.56
C ALA A 152 0.58 10.55 -0.45
N ARG A 153 0.85 9.27 -0.16
CA ARG A 153 -0.15 8.25 0.07
C ARG A 153 -1.00 8.51 1.30
N ASP A 154 -0.38 8.89 2.43
CA ASP A 154 -1.07 9.23 3.67
C ASP A 154 -1.98 10.46 3.49
N GLU A 155 -1.52 11.48 2.77
CA GLU A 155 -2.30 12.67 2.43
C GLU A 155 -3.49 12.32 1.52
N ALA A 156 -3.27 11.48 0.51
CA ALA A 156 -4.34 10.98 -0.35
C ALA A 156 -5.40 10.21 0.44
N GLU A 157 -4.98 9.38 1.39
CA GLU A 157 -5.90 8.63 2.25
C GLU A 157 -6.72 9.56 3.17
N GLN A 158 -6.10 10.59 3.73
CA GLN A 158 -6.80 11.58 4.56
C GLN A 158 -7.87 12.31 3.75
N TRP A 159 -7.54 12.78 2.55
CA TRP A 159 -8.50 13.43 1.66
C TRP A 159 -9.62 12.49 1.23
N LYS A 160 -9.32 11.25 0.90
CA LYS A 160 -10.33 10.23 0.56
C LYS A 160 -11.26 9.98 1.75
N ASN A 161 -10.75 9.86 2.98
CA ASN A 161 -11.56 9.67 4.18
C ASN A 161 -12.46 10.89 4.45
N GLN A 162 -11.96 12.10 4.23
CA GLN A 162 -12.78 13.31 4.27
C GLN A 162 -13.91 13.29 3.21
N GLY A 163 -13.58 12.83 1.99
CA GLY A 163 -14.55 12.61 0.91
C GLY A 163 -15.65 11.65 1.29
N ASP A 164 -15.32 10.52 1.92
CA ASP A 164 -16.30 9.53 2.38
C ASP A 164 -17.23 10.08 3.46
N ILE A 165 -16.72 10.92 4.37
CA ILE A 165 -17.55 11.61 5.38
C ILE A 165 -18.54 12.55 4.69
N LEU A 166 -18.08 13.38 3.76
CA LEU A 166 -18.90 14.31 3.00
C LEU A 166 -19.93 13.58 2.13
N TYR A 167 -19.58 12.44 1.55
CA TYR A 167 -20.52 11.57 0.82
C TYR A 167 -21.65 11.07 1.69
N ARG A 168 -21.37 10.58 2.91
CA ARG A 168 -22.40 10.15 3.87
C ARG A 168 -23.32 11.30 4.28
N GLN A 169 -22.79 12.52 4.32
CA GLN A 169 -23.57 13.74 4.56
C GLN A 169 -24.34 14.23 3.32
N LYS A 170 -24.26 13.50 2.19
CA LYS A 170 -24.84 13.82 0.88
C LYS A 170 -24.31 15.15 0.29
N ASN A 171 -23.17 15.63 0.76
CA ASN A 171 -22.50 16.80 0.19
C ASN A 171 -21.58 16.36 -0.97
N TYR A 172 -22.22 15.96 -2.07
CA TYR A 172 -21.54 15.31 -3.20
C TYR A 172 -20.53 16.22 -3.89
N SER A 173 -20.77 17.52 -3.98
CA SER A 173 -19.81 18.46 -4.59
C SER A 173 -18.50 18.47 -3.82
N LYS A 174 -18.54 18.73 -2.50
CA LYS A 174 -17.34 18.74 -1.66
C LYS A 174 -16.68 17.35 -1.58
N ALA A 175 -17.47 16.27 -1.66
CA ALA A 175 -16.93 14.93 -1.69
C ALA A 175 -16.11 14.66 -2.97
N LEU A 176 -16.57 15.18 -4.14
CA LEU A 176 -15.79 15.14 -5.40
C LEU A 176 -14.49 15.95 -5.27
N ASP A 177 -14.55 17.16 -4.74
CA ASP A 177 -13.38 18.01 -4.53
C ASP A 177 -12.35 17.29 -3.64
N ALA A 178 -12.80 16.61 -2.58
CA ALA A 178 -11.92 15.83 -1.71
C ALA A 178 -11.27 14.64 -2.43
N CYS A 179 -12.02 13.92 -3.27
CA CYS A 179 -11.44 12.85 -4.10
C CYS A 179 -10.40 13.40 -5.09
N GLU A 180 -10.62 14.60 -5.63
CA GLU A 180 -9.66 15.25 -6.53
C GLU A 180 -8.38 15.66 -5.79
N GLN A 181 -8.49 16.16 -4.55
CA GLN A 181 -7.32 16.40 -3.72
C GLN A 181 -6.56 15.09 -3.41
N ALA A 182 -7.26 13.99 -3.09
CA ALA A 182 -6.62 12.70 -2.91
C ALA A 182 -5.82 12.27 -4.15
N LEU A 183 -6.39 12.42 -5.34
CA LEU A 183 -5.75 12.08 -6.61
C LEU A 183 -4.64 13.08 -7.03
N HIS A 184 -4.66 14.30 -6.49
CA HIS A 184 -3.58 15.26 -6.66
C HIS A 184 -2.33 14.84 -5.88
N HIS A 185 -2.49 14.33 -4.65
CA HIS A 185 -1.38 13.83 -3.82
C HIS A 185 -0.85 12.48 -4.34
N ASP A 186 -1.74 11.54 -4.66
CA ASP A 186 -1.37 10.23 -5.24
C ASP A 186 -2.28 9.91 -6.42
N SER A 187 -1.78 10.17 -7.63
CA SER A 187 -2.52 9.90 -8.88
C SER A 187 -2.83 8.43 -9.12
N ASN A 188 -2.16 7.51 -8.41
CA ASN A 188 -2.37 6.07 -8.50
C ASN A 188 -3.21 5.52 -7.33
N PHE A 189 -3.85 6.40 -6.54
CA PHE A 189 -4.63 5.98 -5.38
C PHE A 189 -5.97 5.38 -5.77
N VAL A 190 -6.00 4.08 -6.00
CA VAL A 190 -7.16 3.28 -6.44
C VAL A 190 -8.43 3.55 -5.61
N PRO A 191 -8.40 3.62 -4.25
CA PRO A 191 -9.59 3.90 -3.47
C PRO A 191 -10.25 5.24 -3.77
N ALA A 192 -9.49 6.27 -4.15
CA ALA A 192 -10.05 7.59 -4.49
C ALA A 192 -10.83 7.55 -5.81
N TYR A 193 -10.35 6.83 -6.83
CA TYR A 193 -11.10 6.61 -8.06
C TYR A 193 -12.42 5.89 -7.78
N ASN A 194 -12.39 4.85 -6.95
CA ASN A 194 -13.60 4.12 -6.57
C ASN A 194 -14.59 5.02 -5.80
N SER A 195 -14.13 5.80 -4.83
CA SER A 195 -14.97 6.75 -4.09
C SER A 195 -15.56 7.81 -5.04
N LYS A 196 -14.77 8.36 -5.96
CA LYS A 196 -15.24 9.31 -6.99
C LYS A 196 -16.32 8.67 -7.88
N GLY A 197 -16.13 7.42 -8.30
CA GLY A 197 -17.12 6.64 -9.05
C GLY A 197 -18.44 6.48 -8.30
N ASN A 198 -18.40 6.14 -7.01
CA ASN A 198 -19.58 6.02 -6.15
C ASN A 198 -20.34 7.35 -5.97
N ILE A 199 -19.62 8.46 -5.83
CA ILE A 199 -20.22 9.79 -5.75
C ILE A 199 -20.91 10.13 -7.06
N LEU A 200 -20.25 9.93 -8.20
CA LEU A 200 -20.82 10.17 -9.53
C LEU A 200 -22.05 9.30 -9.81
N HIS A 201 -22.02 8.04 -9.37
CA HIS A 201 -23.17 7.14 -9.44
C HIS A 201 -24.37 7.73 -8.65
N SER A 202 -24.13 8.22 -7.43
CA SER A 202 -25.19 8.84 -6.60
C SER A 202 -25.73 10.13 -7.21
N LEU A 203 -24.93 10.85 -7.99
CA LEU A 203 -25.34 11.98 -8.83
C LEU A 203 -26.01 11.57 -10.14
N LYS A 204 -26.23 10.28 -10.37
CA LYS A 204 -26.77 9.69 -11.62
C LYS A 204 -25.91 9.97 -12.87
N ARG A 205 -24.63 10.32 -12.69
CA ARG A 205 -23.65 10.53 -13.75
C ARG A 205 -22.97 9.19 -14.10
N TYR A 206 -23.79 8.22 -14.50
CA TYR A 206 -23.37 6.80 -14.61
C TYR A 206 -22.22 6.55 -15.58
N LYS A 207 -22.17 7.26 -16.73
CA LYS A 207 -21.07 7.11 -17.70
C LYS A 207 -19.73 7.56 -17.11
N GLU A 208 -19.74 8.65 -16.37
CA GLU A 208 -18.54 9.17 -15.71
C GLU A 208 -18.12 8.28 -14.53
N ALA A 209 -19.09 7.73 -13.79
CA ALA A 209 -18.83 6.75 -12.75
C ALA A 209 -18.11 5.51 -13.32
N ILE A 210 -18.57 4.97 -14.45
CA ILE A 210 -17.92 3.84 -15.12
C ILE A 210 -16.47 4.18 -15.46
N ALA A 211 -16.20 5.36 -16.02
CA ALA A 211 -14.84 5.78 -16.36
C ALA A 211 -13.92 5.80 -15.10
N MET A 212 -14.42 6.23 -13.94
CA MET A 212 -13.65 6.22 -12.69
C MET A 212 -13.39 4.80 -12.19
N PHE A 213 -14.37 3.91 -12.26
CA PHE A 213 -14.17 2.50 -11.93
C PHE A 213 -13.18 1.82 -12.88
N GLU A 214 -13.20 2.16 -14.17
CA GLU A 214 -12.24 1.66 -15.15
C GLU A 214 -10.82 2.16 -14.88
N GLN A 215 -10.63 3.40 -14.42
CA GLN A 215 -9.33 3.88 -13.97
C GLN A 215 -8.85 3.12 -12.72
N ALA A 216 -9.74 2.86 -11.75
CA ALA A 216 -9.41 2.04 -10.60
C ALA A 216 -8.94 0.64 -11.02
N LEU A 217 -9.65 -0.01 -11.96
CA LEU A 217 -9.35 -1.35 -12.46
C LEU A 217 -8.14 -1.40 -13.39
N HIS A 218 -7.78 -0.29 -14.03
CA HIS A 218 -6.54 -0.19 -14.80
C HIS A 218 -5.31 -0.20 -13.88
N LEU A 219 -5.42 0.46 -12.73
CA LEU A 219 -4.37 0.53 -11.71
C LEU A 219 -4.29 -0.75 -10.87
N ASP A 220 -5.44 -1.32 -10.52
CA ASP A 220 -5.55 -2.56 -9.75
C ASP A 220 -6.65 -3.44 -10.35
N PRO A 221 -6.30 -4.40 -11.22
CA PRO A 221 -7.25 -5.32 -11.83
C PRO A 221 -7.98 -6.24 -10.86
N ASP A 222 -7.48 -6.40 -9.64
CA ASP A 222 -8.06 -7.28 -8.62
C ASP A 222 -8.90 -6.50 -7.57
N TYR A 223 -9.19 -5.23 -7.83
CA TYR A 223 -9.97 -4.39 -6.91
C TYR A 223 -11.48 -4.66 -7.04
N ALA A 224 -11.99 -5.67 -6.33
CA ALA A 224 -13.40 -6.10 -6.35
C ALA A 224 -14.44 -4.97 -6.15
N PRO A 225 -14.23 -3.95 -5.27
CA PRO A 225 -15.19 -2.86 -5.11
C PRO A 225 -15.49 -2.07 -6.39
N ALA A 226 -14.50 -1.88 -7.26
CA ALA A 226 -14.70 -1.15 -8.52
C ALA A 226 -15.52 -1.97 -9.54
N TYR A 227 -15.34 -3.27 -9.60
CA TYR A 227 -16.22 -4.13 -10.41
C TYR A 227 -17.67 -4.06 -9.95
N ASN A 228 -17.92 -4.11 -8.64
CA ASN A 228 -19.25 -3.97 -8.07
C ASN A 228 -19.87 -2.60 -8.40
N GLY A 229 -19.12 -1.52 -8.22
CA GLY A 229 -19.55 -0.16 -8.57
C GLY A 229 -19.84 0.01 -10.06
N LYS A 230 -18.97 -0.56 -10.92
CA LYS A 230 -19.18 -0.58 -12.40
C LYS A 230 -20.46 -1.34 -12.76
N GLY A 231 -20.70 -2.51 -12.15
CA GLY A 231 -21.93 -3.27 -12.32
C GLY A 231 -23.17 -2.45 -11.96
N ASN A 232 -23.16 -1.75 -10.83
CA ASN A 232 -24.24 -0.86 -10.42
C ASN A 232 -24.52 0.24 -11.47
N ALA A 233 -23.48 0.92 -11.94
CA ALA A 233 -23.63 1.99 -12.93
C ALA A 233 -24.16 1.48 -14.29
N LEU A 234 -23.68 0.31 -14.74
CA LEU A 234 -24.13 -0.36 -15.96
C LEU A 234 -25.61 -0.80 -15.86
N TYR A 235 -26.05 -1.30 -14.72
CA TYR A 235 -27.44 -1.65 -14.46
C TYR A 235 -28.37 -0.45 -14.68
N PHE A 236 -28.04 0.72 -14.13
CA PHE A 236 -28.83 1.93 -14.33
C PHE A 236 -28.83 2.43 -15.79
N LEU A 237 -27.79 2.12 -16.55
CA LEU A 237 -27.76 2.37 -17.99
C LEU A 237 -28.47 1.27 -18.82
N LYS A 238 -29.07 0.28 -18.16
CA LYS A 238 -29.72 -0.90 -18.77
C LYS A 238 -28.78 -1.76 -19.65
N ARG A 239 -27.47 -1.70 -19.39
CA ARG A 239 -26.44 -2.52 -20.03
C ARG A 239 -26.27 -3.82 -19.22
N TYR A 240 -27.33 -4.64 -19.20
CA TYR A 240 -27.49 -5.74 -18.24
C TYR A 240 -26.44 -6.85 -18.40
N GLU A 241 -26.07 -7.21 -19.63
CA GLU A 241 -25.06 -8.24 -19.87
C GLU A 241 -23.68 -7.81 -19.35
N GLU A 242 -23.32 -6.55 -19.57
CA GLU A 242 -22.06 -6.01 -19.10
C GLU A 242 -22.06 -5.83 -17.57
N ALA A 243 -23.18 -5.46 -16.98
CA ALA A 243 -23.33 -5.37 -15.55
C ALA A 243 -23.19 -6.76 -14.89
N LEU A 244 -23.78 -7.79 -15.51
CA LEU A 244 -23.66 -9.17 -15.04
C LEU A 244 -22.20 -9.63 -15.06
N ALA A 245 -21.48 -9.39 -16.14
CA ALA A 245 -20.07 -9.69 -16.27
C ALA A 245 -19.22 -8.96 -15.19
N ALA A 246 -19.54 -7.69 -14.90
CA ALA A 246 -18.86 -6.94 -13.85
C ALA A 246 -19.09 -7.54 -12.45
N TYR A 247 -20.33 -7.89 -12.10
CA TYR A 247 -20.62 -8.56 -10.84
C TYR A 247 -19.96 -9.95 -10.73
N GLU A 248 -19.85 -10.69 -11.84
CA GLU A 248 -19.16 -11.97 -11.84
C GLU A 248 -17.66 -11.83 -11.57
N GLN A 249 -17.04 -10.78 -12.09
CA GLN A 249 -15.65 -10.46 -11.73
C GLN A 249 -15.54 -10.07 -10.24
N ALA A 250 -16.45 -9.23 -9.74
CA ALA A 250 -16.47 -8.88 -8.32
C ALA A 250 -16.58 -10.12 -7.42
N LEU A 251 -17.47 -11.07 -7.78
CA LEU A 251 -17.67 -12.32 -7.02
C LEU A 251 -16.54 -13.33 -7.18
N ARG A 252 -15.79 -13.29 -8.28
CA ARG A 252 -14.59 -14.12 -8.43
C ARG A 252 -13.49 -13.67 -7.45
N LEU A 253 -13.38 -12.37 -7.23
CA LEU A 253 -12.39 -11.77 -6.33
C LEU A 253 -12.85 -11.78 -4.87
N ASP A 254 -14.14 -11.55 -4.63
CA ASP A 254 -14.78 -11.56 -3.32
C ASP A 254 -16.06 -12.40 -3.38
N PRO A 255 -15.97 -13.72 -3.12
CA PRO A 255 -17.12 -14.65 -3.18
C PRO A 255 -18.23 -14.36 -2.17
N ASP A 256 -17.93 -13.57 -1.13
CA ASP A 256 -18.90 -13.23 -0.08
C ASP A 256 -19.52 -11.84 -0.26
N ASN A 257 -19.37 -11.23 -1.43
CA ASN A 257 -19.91 -9.92 -1.75
C ASN A 257 -21.45 -9.95 -1.91
N ALA A 258 -22.17 -9.71 -0.81
CA ALA A 258 -23.62 -9.68 -0.79
C ALA A 258 -24.25 -8.66 -1.77
N ASN A 259 -23.59 -7.50 -1.96
CA ASN A 259 -24.05 -6.45 -2.88
C ASN A 259 -24.01 -6.93 -4.34
N ALA A 260 -22.96 -7.64 -4.73
CA ALA A 260 -22.84 -8.18 -6.08
C ALA A 260 -23.89 -9.27 -6.37
N TYR A 261 -24.19 -10.16 -5.41
CA TYR A 261 -25.29 -11.11 -5.54
C TYR A 261 -26.65 -10.41 -5.68
N ASN A 262 -26.92 -9.39 -4.87
CA ASN A 262 -28.15 -8.60 -5.00
C ASN A 262 -28.25 -7.94 -6.38
N GLY A 263 -27.15 -7.34 -6.86
CA GLY A 263 -27.07 -6.76 -8.20
C GLY A 263 -27.36 -7.77 -9.31
N LYS A 264 -26.81 -8.98 -9.23
CA LYS A 264 -27.14 -10.09 -10.15
C LYS A 264 -28.63 -10.44 -10.10
N GLY A 265 -29.20 -10.53 -8.89
CA GLY A 265 -30.63 -10.79 -8.72
C GLY A 265 -31.51 -9.77 -9.42
N LEU A 266 -31.19 -8.48 -9.25
CA LEU A 266 -31.90 -7.39 -9.92
C LEU A 266 -31.82 -7.50 -11.47
N ILE A 267 -30.65 -7.88 -11.99
CA ILE A 267 -30.49 -8.08 -13.45
C ILE A 267 -31.33 -9.26 -13.95
N PHE A 268 -31.27 -10.40 -13.26
CA PHE A 268 -32.05 -11.58 -13.65
C PHE A 268 -33.56 -11.32 -13.62
N ASP A 269 -34.03 -10.52 -12.66
CA ASP A 269 -35.44 -10.07 -12.61
C ASP A 269 -35.78 -9.23 -13.84
N GLN A 270 -34.95 -8.27 -14.23
CA GLN A 270 -35.16 -7.46 -15.45
C GLN A 270 -35.10 -8.30 -16.72
N LEU A 271 -34.32 -9.36 -16.77
CA LEU A 271 -34.20 -10.31 -17.90
C LEU A 271 -35.31 -11.38 -17.88
N LYS A 272 -36.27 -11.30 -16.92
CA LYS A 272 -37.35 -12.29 -16.75
C LYS A 272 -36.85 -13.73 -16.52
N ARG A 273 -35.78 -13.85 -15.72
CA ARG A 273 -35.16 -15.12 -15.27
C ARG A 273 -35.40 -15.33 -13.78
N PRO A 274 -36.65 -15.64 -13.35
CA PRO A 274 -37.04 -15.58 -11.94
C PRO A 274 -36.32 -16.60 -11.06
N VAL A 275 -35.99 -17.78 -11.56
CA VAL A 275 -35.29 -18.81 -10.78
C VAL A 275 -33.89 -18.35 -10.38
N GLU A 276 -33.18 -17.76 -11.33
CA GLU A 276 -31.81 -17.26 -11.08
C GLU A 276 -31.83 -15.99 -10.23
N ALA A 277 -32.86 -15.16 -10.37
CA ALA A 277 -33.06 -13.99 -9.51
C ALA A 277 -33.25 -14.44 -8.05
N GLU A 278 -34.13 -15.41 -7.80
CA GLU A 278 -34.41 -15.95 -6.48
C GLU A 278 -33.15 -16.54 -5.83
N GLN A 279 -32.37 -17.33 -6.59
CA GLN A 279 -31.11 -17.90 -6.11
C GLN A 279 -30.11 -16.81 -5.74
N ALA A 280 -29.97 -15.78 -6.56
CA ALA A 280 -29.04 -14.66 -6.30
C ALA A 280 -29.47 -13.85 -5.06
N PHE A 281 -30.76 -13.53 -4.93
CA PHE A 281 -31.29 -12.84 -3.73
C PHE A 281 -31.16 -13.68 -2.47
N ALA A 282 -31.41 -14.99 -2.57
CA ALA A 282 -31.26 -15.91 -1.42
C ALA A 282 -29.79 -15.92 -0.93
N LYS A 283 -28.84 -15.97 -1.88
CA LYS A 283 -27.41 -15.90 -1.54
C LYS A 283 -27.02 -14.55 -0.94
N ALA A 284 -27.50 -13.43 -1.50
CA ALA A 284 -27.28 -12.09 -0.93
C ALA A 284 -27.80 -12.00 0.52
N LYS A 285 -29.01 -12.50 0.77
CA LYS A 285 -29.62 -12.55 2.12
C LYS A 285 -28.81 -13.41 3.08
N GLN A 286 -28.34 -14.57 2.64
CA GLN A 286 -27.48 -15.48 3.44
C GLN A 286 -26.20 -14.76 3.88
N LEU A 287 -25.65 -13.88 3.03
CA LEU A 287 -24.45 -13.08 3.28
C LEU A 287 -24.72 -11.76 4.01
N GLY A 288 -25.95 -11.55 4.52
CA GLY A 288 -26.30 -10.40 5.34
C GLY A 288 -26.76 -9.15 4.57
N TYR A 289 -27.12 -9.28 3.28
CA TYR A 289 -27.76 -8.17 2.56
C TYR A 289 -29.11 -7.88 3.25
N PRO A 290 -29.42 -6.60 3.58
CA PRO A 290 -30.69 -6.25 4.20
C PRO A 290 -31.87 -6.55 3.28
N PRO A 291 -33.04 -6.92 3.85
CA PRO A 291 -34.24 -7.26 3.10
C PRO A 291 -34.84 -6.06 2.34
#